data_3ee5d182c10a5bdd140e8d9037af4ac6
#
_entry.id   3ee5d182c10a5bdd140e8d9037af4ac6
#
_cell.length_a   1.000
_cell.length_b   1.000
_cell.length_c   1.000
_cell.angle_alpha   90.00
_cell.angle_beta   90.00
_cell.angle_gamma   90.00
#
_symmetry.space_group_name_H-M   'P 1'
#
loop_
_entity.id
_entity.type
_entity.pdbx_description
1 polymer ?
#
loop_
_entity_poly.entity_id
_entity_poly.type
_entity_poly.pdbx_seq_one_letter_code
_entity_poly.pdbx_strand_id
1 'polypeptide(L)'
;ATTTPGRIPTDLLQFTETALRRVLDEPGALARALGEYLSEPKANVSFEIAQDPLPEDGGVLLDARSIMLYDDAHVFMNGDSWHAADEDAEVLRRLADARHLDAAAVAAASPELRALLEQWCDDGWIHPLE
;
A
#
# COMPACT_ATOMS: atom_id res chain seq x y z
N ALA A 1 -39.93 -15.12 -3.81
CA ALA A 1 -39.86 -13.66 -3.64
C ALA A 1 -39.99 -13.30 -2.17
N THR A 2 -39.18 -12.37 -1.69
CA THR A 2 -39.27 -11.91 -0.30
C THR A 2 -40.40 -10.89 -0.14
N THR A 3 -41.11 -10.95 0.98
CA THR A 3 -42.11 -9.95 1.35
C THR A 3 -41.52 -8.79 2.16
N THR A 4 -40.22 -8.85 2.49
CA THR A 4 -39.52 -7.84 3.29
C THR A 4 -38.23 -7.40 2.57
N PRO A 5 -38.34 -6.70 1.42
CA PRO A 5 -37.14 -6.39 0.60
C PRO A 5 -36.15 -5.47 1.29
N GLY A 6 -36.56 -4.71 2.28
CA GLY A 6 -35.66 -3.83 3.04
C GLY A 6 -34.89 -4.51 4.16
N ARG A 7 -35.19 -5.78 4.43
CA ARG A 7 -34.53 -6.49 5.54
C ARG A 7 -33.22 -7.12 5.05
N ILE A 8 -32.16 -6.95 5.83
CA ILE A 8 -30.87 -7.64 5.58
C ILE A 8 -31.06 -9.14 5.83
N PRO A 9 -30.76 -10.02 4.84
CA PRO A 9 -30.91 -11.45 5.01
C PRO A 9 -30.02 -11.98 6.15
N THR A 10 -30.58 -12.87 6.97
CA THR A 10 -29.86 -13.50 8.08
C THR A 10 -28.63 -14.27 7.58
N ASP A 11 -28.75 -14.94 6.43
CA ASP A 11 -27.63 -15.69 5.84
C ASP A 11 -26.45 -14.78 5.49
N LEU A 12 -26.73 -13.59 4.97
CA LEU A 12 -25.68 -12.61 4.65
C LEU A 12 -25.00 -12.12 5.93
N LEU A 13 -25.76 -11.85 6.97
CA LEU A 13 -25.23 -11.43 8.26
C LEU A 13 -24.33 -12.51 8.86
N GLN A 14 -24.76 -13.77 8.83
CA GLN A 14 -23.97 -14.90 9.30
C GLN A 14 -22.69 -15.10 8.50
N PHE A 15 -22.77 -14.97 7.18
CA PHE A 15 -21.60 -15.05 6.31
C PHE A 15 -20.57 -13.96 6.65
N THR A 16 -21.04 -12.73 6.85
CA THR A 16 -20.18 -11.60 7.21
C THR A 16 -19.52 -11.81 8.57
N GLU A 17 -20.28 -12.26 9.56
CA GLU A 17 -19.76 -12.56 10.90
C GLU A 17 -18.67 -13.63 10.85
N THR A 18 -18.89 -14.71 10.09
CA THR A 18 -17.91 -15.77 9.93
C THR A 18 -16.63 -15.24 9.27
N ALA A 19 -16.76 -14.42 8.23
CA ALA A 19 -15.62 -13.82 7.54
C ALA A 19 -14.81 -12.92 8.47
N LEU A 20 -15.48 -12.09 9.27
CA LEU A 20 -14.80 -11.22 10.24
C LEU A 20 -14.09 -12.02 11.34
N ARG A 21 -14.69 -13.09 11.82
CA ARG A 21 -14.05 -13.95 12.83
C ARG A 21 -12.79 -14.60 12.30
N ARG A 22 -12.77 -15.01 11.03
CA ARG A 22 -11.56 -15.58 10.40
C ARG A 22 -10.44 -14.55 10.35
N VAL A 23 -10.75 -13.30 10.00
CA VAL A 23 -9.76 -12.22 10.00
C VAL A 23 -9.18 -12.01 11.40
N LEU A 24 -10.02 -12.02 12.43
CA LEU A 24 -9.59 -11.83 13.82
C LEU A 24 -8.75 -13.00 14.35
N ASP A 25 -9.00 -14.22 13.84
CA ASP A 25 -8.27 -15.41 14.28
C ASP A 25 -6.88 -15.54 13.66
N GLU A 26 -6.61 -14.87 12.54
CA GLU A 26 -5.30 -14.89 11.89
C GLU A 26 -4.36 -13.85 12.50
N PRO A 27 -3.15 -14.26 12.98
CA PRO A 27 -2.19 -13.30 13.51
C PRO A 27 -1.80 -12.25 12.46
N GLY A 28 -1.95 -10.99 12.83
CA GLY A 28 -1.58 -9.87 11.96
C GLY A 28 -2.61 -9.52 10.88
N ALA A 29 -3.64 -10.33 10.68
CA ALA A 29 -4.64 -10.05 9.63
C ALA A 29 -5.42 -8.76 9.89
N LEU A 30 -5.76 -8.49 11.14
CA LEU A 30 -6.48 -7.27 11.51
C LEU A 30 -5.61 -6.02 11.26
N ALA A 31 -4.35 -6.06 11.69
CA ALA A 31 -3.42 -4.95 11.49
C ALA A 31 -3.20 -4.68 10.00
N ARG A 32 -3.05 -5.73 9.20
CA ARG A 32 -2.90 -5.63 7.76
C ARG A 32 -4.15 -5.04 7.10
N ALA A 33 -5.33 -5.54 7.46
CA ALA A 33 -6.59 -5.02 6.92
C ALA A 33 -6.79 -3.55 7.27
N LEU A 34 -6.44 -3.15 8.50
CA LEU A 34 -6.53 -1.76 8.92
C LEU A 34 -5.58 -0.87 8.11
N GLY A 35 -4.33 -1.30 7.92
CA GLY A 35 -3.35 -0.54 7.14
C GLY A 35 -3.76 -0.37 5.69
N GLU A 36 -4.28 -1.45 5.07
CA GLU A 36 -4.79 -1.38 3.71
C GLU A 36 -5.96 -0.39 3.60
N TYR A 37 -6.90 -0.45 4.54
CA TYR A 37 -8.04 0.47 4.57
C TYR A 37 -7.61 1.93 4.78
N LEU A 38 -6.74 2.19 5.75
CA LEU A 38 -6.28 3.54 6.06
C LEU A 38 -5.45 4.16 4.94
N SER A 39 -4.78 3.34 4.13
CA SER A 39 -3.96 3.81 3.02
C SER A 39 -4.73 3.94 1.69
N GLU A 40 -6.00 3.53 1.64
CA GLU A 40 -6.80 3.67 0.42
C GLU A 40 -6.89 5.13 -0.03
N PRO A 41 -6.66 5.43 -1.31
CA PRO A 41 -6.88 6.76 -1.83
C PRO A 41 -8.35 7.18 -1.70
N LYS A 42 -8.58 8.48 -1.62
CA LYS A 42 -9.95 9.00 -1.64
C LYS A 42 -10.63 8.63 -2.96
N ALA A 43 -11.97 8.48 -2.93
CA ALA A 43 -12.74 7.92 -4.04
C ALA A 43 -12.57 8.66 -5.38
N ASN A 44 -12.21 9.94 -5.35
CA ASN A 44 -12.05 10.75 -6.56
C ASN A 44 -10.59 11.01 -6.93
N VAL A 45 -9.65 10.29 -6.30
CA VAL A 45 -8.23 10.39 -6.62
C VAL A 45 -7.90 9.41 -7.72
N SER A 46 -7.19 9.86 -8.73
CA SER A 46 -6.61 9.01 -9.78
C SER A 46 -5.13 9.37 -9.94
N PHE A 47 -4.35 8.38 -10.38
CA PHE A 47 -2.92 8.55 -10.60
C PHE A 47 -2.63 8.47 -12.10
N GLU A 48 -1.70 9.30 -12.55
CA GLU A 48 -1.25 9.27 -13.94
C GLU A 48 -0.20 8.18 -14.11
N ILE A 49 -0.40 7.34 -15.11
CA ILE A 49 0.59 6.32 -15.46
C ILE A 49 1.84 7.01 -16.00
N ALA A 50 3.00 6.64 -15.45
CA ALA A 50 4.26 7.22 -15.87
C ALA A 50 4.59 6.82 -17.31
N GLN A 51 5.14 7.78 -18.07
CA GLN A 51 5.57 7.55 -19.45
C GLN A 51 7.04 7.14 -19.52
N ASP A 52 7.82 7.53 -18.53
CA ASP A 52 9.25 7.26 -18.48
C ASP A 52 9.58 6.30 -17.32
N PRO A 53 10.54 5.38 -17.53
CA PRO A 53 10.96 4.49 -16.46
C PRO A 53 11.74 5.23 -15.39
N LEU A 54 11.81 4.62 -14.20
CA LEU A 54 12.60 5.16 -13.10
C LEU A 54 14.09 5.16 -13.48
N PRO A 55 14.78 6.31 -13.40
CA PRO A 55 16.22 6.38 -13.68
C PRO A 55 17.04 5.49 -12.75
N GLU A 56 18.13 4.95 -13.25
CA GLU A 56 19.02 4.07 -12.46
C GLU A 56 19.76 4.83 -11.35
N ASP A 57 20.00 6.10 -11.52
CA ASP A 57 20.86 6.92 -10.67
C ASP A 57 20.12 8.10 -10.00
N GLY A 58 18.81 8.05 -9.93
CA GLY A 58 18.02 9.11 -9.32
C GLY A 58 17.34 8.70 -8.03
N GLY A 59 16.90 9.68 -7.24
CA GLY A 59 16.02 9.48 -6.10
C GLY A 59 14.56 9.37 -6.51
N VAL A 60 13.68 9.24 -5.53
CA VAL A 60 12.23 9.16 -5.75
C VAL A 60 11.47 10.05 -4.78
N LEU A 61 10.30 10.50 -5.21
CA LEU A 61 9.39 11.35 -4.44
C LEU A 61 7.99 10.72 -4.48
N LEU A 62 7.32 10.61 -3.33
CA LEU A 62 5.93 10.20 -3.32
C LEU A 62 5.05 11.22 -4.04
N ASP A 63 4.13 10.73 -4.87
CA ASP A 63 3.08 11.59 -5.41
C ASP A 63 2.30 12.22 -4.25
N ALA A 64 1.92 13.48 -4.40
CA ALA A 64 1.24 14.23 -3.34
C ALA A 64 -0.07 13.56 -2.90
N ARG A 65 -0.69 12.75 -3.76
CA ARG A 65 -1.94 12.02 -3.50
C ARG A 65 -1.72 10.65 -2.89
N SER A 66 -0.47 10.13 -2.91
CA SER A 66 -0.15 8.83 -2.35
C SER A 66 -0.22 8.83 -0.83
N ILE A 67 -0.81 7.77 -0.29
CA ILE A 67 -0.86 7.52 1.15
C ILE A 67 0.01 6.30 1.43
N MET A 68 1.09 6.49 2.16
CA MET A 68 2.03 5.44 2.53
C MET A 68 2.12 5.35 4.04
N LEU A 69 1.87 4.17 4.57
CA LEU A 69 1.87 3.88 6.00
C LEU A 69 2.69 2.62 6.26
N TYR A 70 3.00 2.36 7.51
CA TYR A 70 3.68 1.11 7.88
C TYR A 70 3.35 0.70 9.31
N ASP A 71 3.54 -0.58 9.60
CA ASP A 71 3.61 -1.12 10.95
C ASP A 71 4.89 -1.94 11.09
N ASP A 72 4.99 -2.75 12.14
CA ASP A 72 6.22 -3.52 12.40
C ASP A 72 6.53 -4.58 11.34
N ALA A 73 5.54 -5.03 10.59
CA ALA A 73 5.68 -6.14 9.64
C ALA A 73 5.39 -5.77 8.20
N HIS A 74 4.63 -4.70 7.96
CA HIS A 74 4.10 -4.36 6.63
C HIS A 74 4.33 -2.91 6.27
N VAL A 75 4.35 -2.68 4.95
CA VAL A 75 4.24 -1.35 4.36
C VAL A 75 2.95 -1.33 3.56
N PHE A 76 2.23 -0.21 3.64
CA PHE A 76 0.96 0.00 2.96
C PHE A 76 1.10 1.18 2.00
N MET A 77 0.63 1.00 0.79
CA MET A 77 0.65 2.06 -0.23
C MET A 77 -0.67 2.01 -1.00
N ASN A 78 -1.44 3.07 -0.86
CA ASN A 78 -2.67 3.27 -1.66
C ASN A 78 -3.63 2.07 -1.65
N GLY A 79 -3.77 1.42 -0.49
CA GLY A 79 -4.68 0.31 -0.29
C GLY A 79 -4.05 -1.07 -0.41
N ASP A 80 -2.83 -1.17 -0.93
CA ASP A 80 -2.09 -2.43 -1.02
C ASP A 80 -1.10 -2.58 0.12
N SER A 81 -0.70 -3.81 0.39
CA SER A 81 0.26 -4.12 1.45
C SER A 81 1.36 -5.05 0.98
N TRP A 82 2.54 -4.88 1.56
CA TRP A 82 3.71 -5.73 1.33
C TRP A 82 4.36 -6.05 2.66
N HIS A 83 4.83 -7.27 2.78
CA HIS A 83 5.67 -7.64 3.92
C HIS A 83 7.05 -7.01 3.71
N ALA A 84 7.55 -6.31 4.71
CA ALA A 84 8.86 -5.68 4.66
C ALA A 84 9.71 -6.14 5.84
N ALA A 85 10.98 -6.41 5.57
CA ALA A 85 11.91 -6.89 6.58
C ALA A 85 13.29 -6.27 6.36
N ASP A 86 14.07 -6.21 7.44
CA ASP A 86 15.47 -5.83 7.43
C ASP A 86 15.73 -4.44 6.83
N GLU A 87 16.74 -4.35 5.97
CA GLU A 87 17.15 -3.08 5.37
C GLU A 87 16.09 -2.48 4.45
N ASP A 88 15.34 -3.31 3.74
CA ASP A 88 14.26 -2.84 2.87
C ASP A 88 13.15 -2.17 3.67
N ALA A 89 12.83 -2.71 4.85
CA ALA A 89 11.85 -2.10 5.75
C ALA A 89 12.30 -0.71 6.19
N GLU A 90 13.56 -0.53 6.53
CA GLU A 90 14.10 0.77 6.94
C GLU A 90 14.00 1.81 5.81
N VAL A 91 14.34 1.40 4.58
CA VAL A 91 14.25 2.28 3.42
C VAL A 91 12.80 2.68 3.14
N LEU A 92 11.88 1.72 3.18
CA LEU A 92 10.46 1.99 2.95
C LEU A 92 9.84 2.86 4.03
N ARG A 93 10.22 2.67 5.30
CA ARG A 93 9.75 3.53 6.40
C ARG A 93 10.26 4.96 6.22
N ARG A 94 11.49 5.12 5.78
CA ARG A 94 12.05 6.44 5.47
C ARG A 94 11.27 7.11 4.34
N LEU A 95 10.95 6.37 3.29
CA LEU A 95 10.13 6.88 2.19
C LEU A 95 8.75 7.35 2.69
N ALA A 96 8.12 6.57 3.55
CA ALA A 96 6.82 6.93 4.12
C ALA A 96 6.89 8.20 4.96
N ASP A 97 7.91 8.32 5.83
CA ASP A 97 8.03 9.43 6.76
C ASP A 97 8.51 10.72 6.09
N ALA A 98 9.53 10.63 5.24
CA ALA A 98 10.13 11.79 4.57
C ALA A 98 9.46 12.11 3.24
N ARG A 99 8.71 11.17 2.68
CA ARG A 99 8.04 11.23 1.38
C ARG A 99 8.97 11.31 0.19
N HIS A 100 10.26 11.04 0.40
CA HIS A 100 11.26 10.95 -0.66
C HIS A 100 12.43 10.07 -0.24
N LEU A 101 13.18 9.59 -1.22
CA LEU A 101 14.47 8.93 -1.04
C LEU A 101 15.47 9.59 -1.96
N ASP A 102 16.69 9.81 -1.47
CA ASP A 102 17.78 10.32 -2.32
C ASP A 102 18.34 9.22 -3.24
N ALA A 103 19.17 9.62 -4.18
CA ALA A 103 19.76 8.70 -5.15
C ALA A 103 20.58 7.59 -4.47
N ALA A 104 21.29 7.91 -3.38
CA ALA A 104 22.09 6.94 -2.67
C ALA A 104 21.22 5.84 -2.02
N ALA A 105 20.09 6.21 -1.44
CA ALA A 105 19.16 5.26 -0.84
C ALA A 105 18.54 4.34 -1.91
N VAL A 106 18.16 4.89 -3.05
CA VAL A 106 17.62 4.10 -4.16
C VAL A 106 18.69 3.16 -4.74
N ALA A 107 19.91 3.65 -4.91
CA ALA A 107 21.01 2.83 -5.42
C ALA A 107 21.37 1.66 -4.49
N ALA A 108 21.19 1.83 -3.19
CA ALA A 108 21.47 0.79 -2.19
C ALA A 108 20.31 -0.22 -2.04
N ALA A 109 19.19 0.00 -2.71
CA ALA A 109 18.02 -0.87 -2.61
C ALA A 109 18.31 -2.27 -3.14
N SER A 110 17.71 -3.29 -2.49
CA SER A 110 17.76 -4.66 -2.99
C SER A 110 17.09 -4.77 -4.36
N PRO A 111 17.36 -5.83 -5.15
CA PRO A 111 16.65 -6.04 -6.40
C PRO A 111 15.13 -6.10 -6.25
N GLU A 112 14.64 -6.70 -5.16
CA GLU A 112 13.22 -6.78 -4.85
C GLU A 112 12.62 -5.41 -4.57
N LEU A 113 13.29 -4.61 -3.75
CA LEU A 113 12.85 -3.24 -3.46
C LEU A 113 12.91 -2.36 -4.72
N ARG A 114 13.96 -2.50 -5.51
CA ARG A 114 14.08 -1.76 -6.78
C ARG A 114 12.92 -2.07 -7.71
N ALA A 115 12.55 -3.34 -7.84
CA ALA A 115 11.42 -3.76 -8.66
C ALA A 115 10.11 -3.15 -8.16
N LEU A 116 9.92 -3.10 -6.85
CA LEU A 116 8.73 -2.50 -6.25
C LEU A 116 8.67 -0.99 -6.52
N LEU A 117 9.79 -0.28 -6.37
CA LEU A 117 9.87 1.15 -6.69
C LEU A 117 9.58 1.42 -8.16
N GLU A 118 10.08 0.58 -9.06
CA GLU A 118 9.79 0.69 -10.49
C GLU A 118 8.30 0.52 -10.78
N GLN A 119 7.65 -0.46 -10.14
CA GLN A 119 6.22 -0.66 -10.28
C GLN A 119 5.43 0.54 -9.78
N TRP A 120 5.76 1.07 -8.60
CA TRP A 120 5.10 2.24 -8.04
C TRP A 120 5.29 3.48 -8.92
N CYS A 121 6.46 3.60 -9.54
CA CYS A 121 6.71 4.67 -10.51
C CYS A 121 5.81 4.52 -11.75
N ASP A 122 5.70 3.31 -12.28
CA ASP A 122 4.82 3.01 -13.41
C ASP A 122 3.36 3.32 -13.10
N ASP A 123 2.94 3.04 -11.87
CA ASP A 123 1.56 3.31 -11.42
C ASP A 123 1.29 4.79 -11.12
N GLY A 124 2.32 5.63 -11.14
CA GLY A 124 2.19 7.05 -10.83
C GLY A 124 2.15 7.36 -9.34
N TRP A 125 2.48 6.39 -8.48
CA TRP A 125 2.45 6.55 -7.03
C TRP A 125 3.69 7.23 -6.48
N ILE A 126 4.81 7.08 -7.17
CA ILE A 126 6.05 7.81 -6.92
C ILE A 126 6.58 8.36 -8.23
N HIS A 127 7.45 9.34 -8.13
CA HIS A 127 8.06 10.01 -9.29
C HIS A 127 9.58 10.11 -9.11
N PRO A 128 10.33 10.16 -10.23
CA PRO A 128 11.75 10.48 -10.12
C PRO A 128 11.96 11.83 -9.44
N LEU A 129 12.89 11.87 -8.50
CA LEU A 129 13.29 13.11 -7.83
C LEU A 129 14.31 13.82 -8.69
N GLU A 130 13.96 15.00 -9.11
CA GLU A 130 14.85 15.86 -9.91
C GLU A 130 15.75 16.74 -9.04
#